data_84a38345880a47557adcbaf80e9509c5
#
_entry.id   84a38345880a47557adcbaf80e9509c5
#
_cell.length_a   1.000
_cell.length_b   1.000
_cell.length_c   1.000
_cell.angle_alpha   90.00
_cell.angle_beta   90.00
_cell.angle_gamma   90.00
#
_symmetry.space_group_name_H-M   'P 1'
#
loop_
_entity.id
_entity.type
_entity.pdbx_description
1 polymer ?
#
loop_
_entity_poly.entity_id
_entity_poly.type
_entity_poly.pdbx_seq_one_letter_code
_entity_poly.pdbx_strand_id
1 'polypeptide(L)'
;TATPFMSSIGTENVDNVTFSYQNETLGSVSGTGEIEGFEVSRQASIPTTRVSNVCQINSINVTISGSQEASNPAGKSRGELAHQLALASKRLKRNMETALCQNQGSEAGNSTTARATRSFESFIASNVSAGTGGANGSATAGRTDGTQRTLTEALFKDVLETCFTNGAEPTIAIAGAHNKQVISGFTGRANTRSTVDANTVENSISVYAGDFGTLQIVPSNRSRDRSVLLVDPEYAKVCYLRNFQTIDLSTIGDATSKLLLAEFGLKMHEQAHGLIADLSTS
;
A
#
# COMPACT_ATOMS: atom_id res chain seq x y z
N THR A 1 12.70 2.81 6.56
CA THR A 1 12.58 1.97 5.36
C THR A 1 12.15 2.80 4.17
N ALA A 2 12.73 2.59 2.98
CA ALA A 2 12.39 3.39 1.79
C ALA A 2 11.06 2.99 1.14
N THR A 3 10.53 1.83 1.52
CA THR A 3 9.31 1.21 1.01
C THR A 3 8.54 0.55 2.16
N PRO A 4 7.91 1.35 3.04
CA PRO A 4 7.27 0.81 4.24
C PRO A 4 6.06 -0.08 3.91
N PHE A 5 5.23 0.26 2.93
CA PHE A 5 4.06 -0.54 2.55
C PHE A 5 4.47 -1.92 2.00
N MET A 6 5.34 -1.95 0.98
CA MET A 6 5.83 -3.21 0.42
C MET A 6 6.61 -4.07 1.43
N SER A 7 7.24 -3.45 2.44
CA SER A 7 7.99 -4.18 3.46
C SER A 7 7.09 -4.75 4.56
N SER A 8 5.88 -4.23 4.72
CA SER A 8 4.93 -4.68 5.73
C SER A 8 4.00 -5.80 5.26
N ILE A 9 3.80 -5.92 3.95
CA ILE A 9 2.90 -6.92 3.35
C ILE A 9 3.68 -8.08 2.74
N GLY A 10 2.99 -9.20 2.55
CA GLY A 10 3.56 -10.41 1.94
C GLY A 10 3.79 -10.29 0.44
N THR A 11 4.42 -11.31 -0.15
CA THR A 11 4.62 -11.45 -1.60
C THR A 11 4.05 -12.76 -2.10
N GLU A 12 3.56 -12.78 -3.34
CA GLU A 12 3.01 -13.95 -4.01
C GLU A 12 3.40 -13.92 -5.49
N ASN A 13 3.59 -15.08 -6.13
CA ASN A 13 3.80 -15.15 -7.58
C ASN A 13 2.48 -15.43 -8.28
N VAL A 14 2.31 -14.82 -9.46
CA VAL A 14 1.13 -15.00 -10.32
C VAL A 14 1.56 -15.40 -11.73
N ASP A 15 0.70 -16.14 -12.41
CA ASP A 15 1.02 -16.75 -13.72
C ASP A 15 0.45 -15.96 -14.91
N ASN A 16 -0.42 -14.97 -14.65
CA ASN A 16 -1.08 -14.19 -15.69
C ASN A 16 -0.94 -12.68 -15.48
N VAL A 17 -0.96 -11.95 -16.59
CA VAL A 17 -0.96 -10.47 -16.60
C VAL A 17 -2.16 -9.91 -15.84
N THR A 18 -3.34 -10.46 -16.08
CA THR A 18 -4.53 -10.19 -15.27
C THR A 18 -4.74 -11.39 -14.35
N PHE A 19 -4.49 -11.19 -13.08
CA PHE A 19 -4.71 -12.21 -12.07
C PHE A 19 -6.02 -11.95 -11.34
N SER A 20 -6.62 -13.02 -10.86
CA SER A 20 -7.89 -12.94 -10.13
C SER A 20 -7.87 -13.88 -8.94
N TYR A 21 -8.58 -13.49 -7.91
CA TYR A 21 -8.76 -14.26 -6.69
C TYR A 21 -10.22 -14.13 -6.23
N GLN A 22 -10.60 -15.00 -5.33
CA GLN A 22 -11.97 -15.03 -4.81
C GLN A 22 -12.00 -14.44 -3.40
N ASN A 23 -13.01 -13.61 -3.15
CA ASN A 23 -13.37 -13.16 -1.82
C ASN A 23 -14.57 -13.98 -1.36
N GLU A 24 -14.46 -14.53 -0.16
CA GLU A 24 -15.54 -15.22 0.53
C GLU A 24 -16.02 -14.38 1.70
N THR A 25 -17.32 -14.28 1.87
CA THR A 25 -17.91 -13.66 3.05
C THR A 25 -18.64 -14.73 3.86
N LEU A 26 -18.37 -14.75 5.15
CA LEU A 26 -19.20 -15.50 6.07
C LEU A 26 -20.59 -14.86 6.10
N GLY A 27 -21.64 -15.66 5.95
CA GLY A 27 -23.01 -15.16 6.06
C GLY A 27 -23.28 -14.45 7.39
N SER A 28 -24.39 -13.73 7.47
CA SER A 28 -24.81 -13.08 8.71
C SER A 28 -24.98 -14.12 9.82
N VAL A 29 -24.46 -13.81 11.00
CA VAL A 29 -24.62 -14.65 12.20
C VAL A 29 -26.05 -14.51 12.70
N SER A 30 -26.76 -15.64 12.84
CA SER A 30 -28.07 -15.72 13.48
C SER A 30 -27.91 -16.35 14.88
N GLY A 31 -28.33 -15.63 15.90
CA GLY A 31 -28.35 -16.13 17.28
C GLY A 31 -29.64 -16.86 17.66
N THR A 32 -30.51 -17.19 16.69
CA THR A 32 -31.76 -17.92 16.93
C THR A 32 -31.48 -19.41 17.10
N GLY A 33 -31.92 -19.96 18.24
CA GLY A 33 -31.96 -21.42 18.43
C GLY A 33 -33.08 -22.05 17.66
N GLU A 34 -32.95 -23.34 17.34
CA GLU A 34 -33.98 -24.14 16.68
C GLU A 34 -34.87 -24.80 17.73
N ILE A 35 -36.14 -25.02 17.38
CA ILE A 35 -37.08 -25.76 18.23
C ILE A 35 -36.84 -27.27 18.12
N GLU A 36 -37.16 -28.03 19.17
CA GLU A 36 -37.10 -29.48 19.10
C GLU A 36 -38.00 -30.02 17.96
N GLY A 37 -37.38 -30.86 17.09
CA GLY A 37 -38.11 -31.44 15.94
C GLY A 37 -38.23 -30.52 14.74
N PHE A 38 -37.40 -29.44 14.66
CA PHE A 38 -37.40 -28.57 13.47
C PHE A 38 -37.07 -29.33 12.17
N GLU A 39 -37.67 -28.94 11.09
CA GLU A 39 -37.35 -29.41 9.76
C GLU A 39 -36.30 -28.49 9.12
N VAL A 40 -35.18 -29.07 8.62
CA VAL A 40 -34.13 -28.31 7.96
C VAL A 40 -34.62 -27.76 6.61
N SER A 41 -34.68 -26.44 6.47
CA SER A 41 -34.83 -25.81 5.17
C SER A 41 -33.46 -25.74 4.46
N ARG A 42 -33.41 -26.13 3.18
CA ARG A 42 -32.20 -26.05 2.37
C ARG A 42 -31.89 -24.59 2.07
N GLN A 43 -30.75 -24.11 2.53
CA GLN A 43 -30.26 -22.78 2.16
C GLN A 43 -29.25 -22.91 0.99
N ALA A 44 -29.31 -21.97 0.04
CA ALA A 44 -28.33 -21.89 -1.00
C ALA A 44 -26.97 -21.44 -0.41
N SER A 45 -25.87 -21.97 -0.92
CA SER A 45 -24.54 -21.51 -0.57
C SER A 45 -24.34 -20.05 -1.01
N ILE A 46 -23.60 -19.28 -0.21
CA ILE A 46 -23.22 -17.91 -0.57
C ILE A 46 -22.16 -17.99 -1.68
N PRO A 47 -22.39 -17.40 -2.87
CA PRO A 47 -21.40 -17.43 -3.94
C PRO A 47 -20.20 -16.53 -3.58
N THR A 48 -19.01 -16.99 -3.98
CA THR A 48 -17.78 -16.20 -3.86
C THR A 48 -17.76 -15.07 -4.89
N THR A 49 -17.14 -13.93 -4.51
CA THR A 49 -16.96 -12.79 -5.42
C THR A 49 -15.57 -12.81 -6.02
N ARG A 50 -15.49 -12.80 -7.35
CA ARG A 50 -14.21 -12.74 -8.06
C ARG A 50 -13.71 -11.31 -8.16
N VAL A 51 -12.50 -11.06 -7.65
CA VAL A 51 -11.78 -9.80 -7.77
C VAL A 51 -10.60 -10.00 -8.71
N SER A 52 -10.31 -9.02 -9.57
CA SER A 52 -9.19 -9.07 -10.50
C SER A 52 -8.35 -7.81 -10.43
N ASN A 53 -7.06 -7.94 -10.74
CA ASN A 53 -6.14 -6.83 -10.91
C ASN A 53 -5.15 -7.13 -12.04
N VAL A 54 -4.43 -6.11 -12.50
CA VAL A 54 -3.49 -6.18 -13.62
C VAL A 54 -2.07 -5.97 -13.13
N CYS A 55 -1.11 -6.74 -13.66
CA CYS A 55 0.30 -6.55 -13.40
C CYS A 55 0.85 -5.38 -14.21
N GLN A 56 1.46 -4.42 -13.52
CA GLN A 56 2.14 -3.25 -14.09
C GLN A 56 3.60 -3.57 -14.32
N ILE A 57 4.17 -3.09 -15.43
CA ILE A 57 5.60 -3.18 -15.72
C ILE A 57 6.28 -1.91 -15.26
N ASN A 58 7.28 -2.04 -14.40
CA ASN A 58 8.20 -0.95 -14.09
C ASN A 58 9.62 -1.34 -14.50
N SER A 59 10.30 -0.42 -15.15
CA SER A 59 11.68 -0.63 -15.60
C SER A 59 12.53 0.61 -15.42
N ILE A 60 13.84 0.38 -15.23
CA ILE A 60 14.85 1.44 -15.20
C ILE A 60 16.05 0.94 -16.00
N ASN A 61 16.46 1.76 -16.94
CA ASN A 61 17.66 1.52 -17.75
C ASN A 61 18.86 2.24 -17.09
N VAL A 62 20.01 1.60 -17.12
CA VAL A 62 21.31 2.14 -16.70
C VAL A 62 22.28 1.95 -17.86
N THR A 63 22.86 3.04 -18.34
CA THR A 63 23.86 3.04 -19.41
C THR A 63 25.11 3.76 -18.95
N ILE A 64 26.29 3.15 -19.12
CA ILE A 64 27.57 3.68 -18.71
C ILE A 64 28.56 3.56 -19.87
N SER A 65 29.31 4.63 -20.15
CA SER A 65 30.35 4.63 -21.18
C SER A 65 31.59 3.84 -20.72
N GLY A 66 32.30 3.24 -21.66
CA GLY A 66 33.55 2.53 -21.37
C GLY A 66 34.58 3.41 -20.67
N SER A 67 34.69 4.68 -21.05
CA SER A 67 35.58 5.64 -20.40
C SER A 67 35.22 5.89 -18.94
N GLN A 68 33.92 5.95 -18.60
CA GLN A 68 33.43 6.12 -17.23
C GLN A 68 33.68 4.89 -16.35
N GLU A 69 33.52 3.68 -16.91
CA GLU A 69 33.80 2.44 -16.21
C GLU A 69 35.33 2.24 -15.98
N ALA A 70 36.15 2.65 -16.98
CA ALA A 70 37.61 2.57 -16.90
C ALA A 70 38.23 3.62 -16.00
N SER A 71 37.56 4.76 -15.80
CA SER A 71 38.05 5.85 -14.94
C SER A 71 37.96 5.43 -13.45
N ASN A 72 38.91 5.93 -12.66
CA ASN A 72 38.89 5.75 -11.20
C ASN A 72 38.49 7.09 -10.53
N PRO A 73 37.18 7.38 -10.39
CA PRO A 73 36.77 8.63 -9.77
C PRO A 73 37.13 8.65 -8.29
N ALA A 74 37.64 9.79 -7.82
CA ALA A 74 38.05 9.98 -6.42
C ALA A 74 36.88 9.63 -5.46
N GLY A 75 37.15 8.77 -4.48
CA GLY A 75 36.18 8.38 -3.45
C GLY A 75 35.18 7.25 -3.82
N LYS A 76 35.31 6.65 -5.01
CA LYS A 76 34.51 5.48 -5.39
C LYS A 76 35.43 4.29 -5.68
N SER A 77 34.98 3.08 -5.29
CA SER A 77 35.62 1.85 -5.73
C SER A 77 35.27 1.58 -7.21
N ARG A 78 36.14 0.82 -7.89
CA ARG A 78 35.91 0.37 -9.27
C ARG A 78 34.56 -0.32 -9.40
N GLY A 79 33.90 -0.16 -10.55
CA GLY A 79 32.62 -0.77 -10.86
C GLY A 79 31.44 0.23 -10.78
N GLU A 80 31.51 1.31 -11.56
CA GLU A 80 30.45 2.31 -11.64
C GLU A 80 29.12 1.67 -12.06
N LEU A 81 29.15 0.69 -12.98
CA LEU A 81 27.96 -0.04 -13.43
C LEU A 81 27.26 -0.75 -12.26
N ALA A 82 28.02 -1.44 -11.40
CA ALA A 82 27.46 -2.13 -10.25
C ALA A 82 26.84 -1.15 -9.24
N HIS A 83 27.51 -0.02 -9.00
CA HIS A 83 27.02 1.04 -8.13
C HIS A 83 25.69 1.62 -8.65
N GLN A 84 25.64 1.96 -9.93
CA GLN A 84 24.44 2.54 -10.57
C GLN A 84 23.29 1.51 -10.61
N LEU A 85 23.57 0.22 -10.82
CA LEU A 85 22.55 -0.83 -10.71
C LEU A 85 21.97 -0.94 -9.30
N ALA A 86 22.80 -0.83 -8.27
CA ALA A 86 22.33 -0.82 -6.88
C ALA A 86 21.43 0.39 -6.59
N LEU A 87 21.75 1.57 -7.11
CA LEU A 87 20.92 2.76 -7.01
C LEU A 87 19.61 2.61 -7.79
N ALA A 88 19.69 2.08 -9.02
CA ALA A 88 18.54 1.84 -9.87
C ALA A 88 17.56 0.84 -9.23
N SER A 89 18.04 -0.22 -8.58
CA SER A 89 17.18 -1.17 -7.87
C SER A 89 16.42 -0.53 -6.70
N LYS A 90 17.08 0.34 -5.94
CA LYS A 90 16.42 1.12 -4.88
C LYS A 90 15.36 2.08 -5.46
N ARG A 91 15.67 2.71 -6.58
CA ARG A 91 14.74 3.61 -7.29
C ARG A 91 13.55 2.85 -7.85
N LEU A 92 13.76 1.66 -8.43
CA LEU A 92 12.69 0.80 -8.94
C LEU A 92 11.71 0.40 -7.82
N LYS A 93 12.22 -0.02 -6.66
CA LYS A 93 11.40 -0.33 -5.47
C LYS A 93 10.57 0.87 -5.00
N ARG A 94 11.15 2.07 -5.01
CA ARG A 94 10.43 3.30 -4.67
C ARG A 94 9.30 3.62 -5.65
N ASN A 95 9.55 3.40 -6.95
CA ASN A 95 8.53 3.61 -7.99
C ASN A 95 7.36 2.62 -7.81
N MET A 96 7.67 1.36 -7.46
CA MET A 96 6.65 0.36 -7.15
C MET A 96 5.83 0.74 -5.93
N GLU A 97 6.48 1.12 -4.82
CA GLU A 97 5.80 1.62 -3.61
C GLU A 97 4.85 2.79 -3.93
N THR A 98 5.33 3.75 -4.72
CA THR A 98 4.51 4.89 -5.13
C THR A 98 3.29 4.44 -5.94
N ALA A 99 3.44 3.52 -6.89
CA ALA A 99 2.32 3.00 -7.68
C ALA A 99 1.28 2.28 -6.83
N LEU A 100 1.71 1.53 -5.81
CA LEU A 100 0.82 0.80 -4.91
C LEU A 100 0.07 1.71 -3.93
N CYS A 101 0.69 2.82 -3.49
CA CYS A 101 0.12 3.75 -2.50
C CYS A 101 -0.55 4.99 -3.12
N GLN A 102 -0.51 5.15 -4.46
CA GLN A 102 -1.20 6.23 -5.17
C GLN A 102 -2.68 5.90 -5.37
N ASN A 103 -3.42 6.86 -5.92
CA ASN A 103 -4.82 6.70 -6.27
C ASN A 103 -4.97 6.40 -7.77
N GLN A 104 -4.92 5.13 -8.15
CA GLN A 104 -5.10 4.70 -9.54
C GLN A 104 -5.96 3.43 -9.63
N GLY A 105 -6.79 3.36 -10.68
CA GLY A 105 -7.50 2.15 -11.05
C GLY A 105 -6.60 1.19 -11.85
N SER A 106 -7.09 -0.02 -12.14
CA SER A 106 -6.40 -0.94 -13.03
C SER A 106 -6.62 -0.55 -14.49
N GLU A 107 -5.55 -0.65 -15.29
CA GLU A 107 -5.58 -0.46 -16.75
C GLU A 107 -4.97 -1.68 -17.44
N ALA A 108 -5.72 -2.32 -18.31
CA ALA A 108 -5.25 -3.51 -19.01
C ALA A 108 -4.11 -3.21 -20.01
N GLY A 109 -4.03 -1.96 -20.44
CA GLY A 109 -3.07 -1.50 -21.39
C GLY A 109 -3.32 -1.99 -22.83
N ASN A 110 -2.64 -1.35 -23.77
CA ASN A 110 -2.63 -1.73 -25.17
C ASN A 110 -1.27 -1.30 -25.79
N SER A 111 -1.16 -1.25 -27.10
CA SER A 111 0.08 -0.85 -27.80
C SER A 111 0.50 0.60 -27.54
N THR A 112 -0.38 1.46 -27.08
CA THR A 112 -0.15 2.89 -26.83
C THR A 112 -0.34 3.30 -25.37
N THR A 113 -1.10 2.53 -24.60
CA THR A 113 -1.39 2.80 -23.19
C THR A 113 -0.67 1.78 -22.30
N ALA A 114 0.12 2.25 -21.34
CA ALA A 114 0.79 1.38 -20.39
C ALA A 114 -0.21 0.69 -19.44
N ARG A 115 0.10 -0.54 -19.06
CA ARG A 115 -0.64 -1.24 -18.01
C ARG A 115 -0.45 -0.56 -16.67
N ALA A 116 -1.51 -0.47 -15.88
CA ALA A 116 -1.48 0.03 -14.51
C ALA A 116 -2.13 -0.97 -13.56
N THR A 117 -1.51 -1.17 -12.39
CA THR A 117 -2.11 -1.97 -11.33
C THR A 117 -3.05 -1.11 -10.50
N ARG A 118 -4.16 -1.69 -10.03
CA ARG A 118 -5.04 -1.04 -9.07
C ARG A 118 -4.30 -0.80 -7.76
N SER A 119 -4.36 0.42 -7.24
CA SER A 119 -3.67 0.84 -6.02
C SER A 119 -4.54 0.64 -4.77
N PHE A 120 -3.92 0.75 -3.59
CA PHE A 120 -4.58 0.59 -2.29
C PHE A 120 -5.84 1.45 -2.15
N GLU A 121 -5.75 2.77 -2.40
CA GLU A 121 -6.88 3.68 -2.21
C GLU A 121 -8.08 3.35 -3.10
N SER A 122 -7.84 2.84 -4.29
CA SER A 122 -8.90 2.48 -5.23
C SER A 122 -9.64 1.19 -4.83
N PHE A 123 -9.00 0.30 -4.03
CA PHE A 123 -9.62 -0.91 -3.54
C PHE A 123 -10.64 -0.66 -2.43
N ILE A 124 -10.35 0.30 -1.54
CA ILE A 124 -11.14 0.49 -0.33
C ILE A 124 -12.42 1.26 -0.64
N ALA A 125 -13.57 0.67 -0.34
CA ALA A 125 -14.89 1.27 -0.53
C ALA A 125 -15.77 1.21 0.74
N SER A 126 -15.57 0.23 1.62
CA SER A 126 -16.41 0.02 2.82
C SER A 126 -15.88 0.79 4.04
N ASN A 127 -14.59 0.70 4.33
CA ASN A 127 -13.97 1.29 5.54
C ASN A 127 -13.28 2.62 5.21
N VAL A 128 -14.04 3.57 4.65
CA VAL A 128 -13.52 4.86 4.18
C VAL A 128 -14.14 6.02 4.93
N SER A 129 -13.30 6.92 5.43
CA SER A 129 -13.70 8.26 5.82
C SER A 129 -13.18 9.25 4.78
N ALA A 130 -14.09 9.83 4.00
CA ALA A 130 -13.79 10.77 2.91
C ALA A 130 -14.28 12.19 3.23
N GLY A 131 -13.66 13.18 2.62
CA GLY A 131 -14.13 14.56 2.63
C GLY A 131 -15.37 14.77 1.77
N THR A 132 -16.04 15.90 1.94
CA THR A 132 -17.23 16.24 1.17
C THR A 132 -16.93 16.23 -0.33
N GLY A 133 -17.78 15.56 -1.11
CA GLY A 133 -17.60 15.40 -2.56
C GLY A 133 -16.62 14.29 -2.97
N GLY A 134 -15.97 13.63 -2.01
CA GLY A 134 -15.14 12.44 -2.29
C GLY A 134 -16.00 11.22 -2.63
N ALA A 135 -15.55 10.40 -3.56
CA ALA A 135 -16.22 9.15 -3.93
C ALA A 135 -15.21 8.00 -4.02
N ASN A 136 -15.68 6.80 -3.71
CA ASN A 136 -14.85 5.59 -3.73
C ASN A 136 -14.38 5.26 -5.14
N GLY A 137 -13.21 4.64 -5.23
CA GLY A 137 -12.68 4.10 -6.47
C GLY A 137 -13.44 2.87 -6.97
N SER A 138 -13.12 2.46 -8.17
CA SER A 138 -13.62 1.23 -8.77
C SER A 138 -12.46 0.35 -9.25
N ALA A 139 -12.77 -0.78 -9.90
CA ALA A 139 -11.73 -1.63 -10.46
C ALA A 139 -10.85 -0.87 -11.47
N THR A 140 -11.45 -0.04 -12.32
CA THR A 140 -10.77 0.67 -13.42
C THR A 140 -10.55 2.16 -13.17
N ALA A 141 -11.05 2.70 -12.08
CA ALA A 141 -10.89 4.12 -11.76
C ALA A 141 -10.40 4.32 -10.33
N GLY A 142 -9.50 5.28 -10.16
CA GLY A 142 -9.14 5.78 -8.84
C GLY A 142 -10.35 6.42 -8.14
N ARG A 143 -10.25 6.65 -6.85
CA ARG A 143 -11.27 7.40 -6.11
C ARG A 143 -11.30 8.87 -6.54
N THR A 144 -12.47 9.47 -6.44
CA THR A 144 -12.60 10.94 -6.62
C THR A 144 -12.22 11.64 -5.31
N ASP A 145 -11.32 12.59 -5.40
CA ASP A 145 -10.88 13.38 -4.25
C ASP A 145 -11.97 14.38 -3.82
N GLY A 146 -12.22 14.42 -2.54
CA GLY A 146 -13.12 15.40 -1.91
C GLY A 146 -12.40 16.64 -1.39
N THR A 147 -13.16 17.47 -0.67
CA THR A 147 -12.63 18.64 0.02
C THR A 147 -11.68 18.21 1.14
N GLN A 148 -10.51 18.84 1.18
CA GLN A 148 -9.52 18.58 2.22
C GLN A 148 -10.02 19.00 3.60
N ARG A 149 -9.67 18.19 4.60
CA ARG A 149 -10.02 18.40 6.01
C ARG A 149 -8.85 18.04 6.91
N THR A 150 -8.78 18.67 8.07
CA THR A 150 -7.74 18.35 9.07
C THR A 150 -7.98 16.95 9.65
N LEU A 151 -6.93 16.15 9.76
CA LEU A 151 -6.98 14.89 10.47
C LEU A 151 -7.22 15.14 11.97
N THR A 152 -8.24 14.51 12.53
CA THR A 152 -8.54 14.55 13.96
C THR A 152 -8.51 13.15 14.54
N GLU A 153 -8.30 13.05 15.85
CA GLU A 153 -8.35 11.74 16.55
C GLU A 153 -9.73 11.09 16.43
N ALA A 154 -10.80 11.91 16.37
CA ALA A 154 -12.16 11.41 16.16
C ALA A 154 -12.31 10.69 14.81
N LEU A 155 -11.83 11.30 13.71
CA LEU A 155 -11.85 10.66 12.38
C LEU A 155 -11.03 9.37 12.35
N PHE A 156 -9.92 9.34 13.08
CA PHE A 156 -9.06 8.15 13.16
C PHE A 156 -9.78 7.01 13.89
N LYS A 157 -10.44 7.31 15.01
CA LYS A 157 -11.23 6.34 15.79
C LYS A 157 -12.48 5.85 15.03
N ASP A 158 -13.17 6.73 14.32
CA ASP A 158 -14.34 6.43 13.50
C ASP A 158 -14.05 5.36 12.44
N VAL A 159 -12.92 5.49 11.73
CA VAL A 159 -12.53 4.48 10.75
C VAL A 159 -12.12 3.17 11.41
N LEU A 160 -11.46 3.20 12.57
CA LEU A 160 -11.13 1.99 13.34
C LEU A 160 -12.39 1.27 13.84
N GLU A 161 -13.39 2.03 14.30
CA GLU A 161 -14.69 1.46 14.68
C GLU A 161 -15.39 0.80 13.49
N THR A 162 -15.36 1.46 12.31
CA THR A 162 -15.91 0.90 11.08
C THR A 162 -15.18 -0.38 10.67
N CYS A 163 -13.84 -0.40 10.74
CA CYS A 163 -13.04 -1.58 10.51
C CYS A 163 -13.43 -2.73 11.44
N PHE A 164 -13.49 -2.46 12.74
CA PHE A 164 -13.86 -3.47 13.75
C PHE A 164 -15.28 -4.02 13.51
N THR A 165 -16.25 -3.15 13.19
CA THR A 165 -17.62 -3.56 12.89
C THR A 165 -17.70 -4.48 11.68
N ASN A 166 -16.84 -4.27 10.69
CA ASN A 166 -16.73 -5.10 9.49
C ASN A 166 -15.79 -6.32 9.67
N GLY A 167 -15.27 -6.53 10.88
CA GLY A 167 -14.41 -7.67 11.21
C GLY A 167 -12.95 -7.51 10.76
N ALA A 168 -12.49 -6.28 10.52
CA ALA A 168 -11.09 -5.99 10.17
C ALA A 168 -10.29 -5.60 11.41
N GLU A 169 -9.04 -6.05 11.47
CA GLU A 169 -8.09 -5.73 12.54
C GLU A 169 -6.78 -5.15 11.96
N PRO A 170 -6.80 -3.93 11.39
CA PRO A 170 -5.59 -3.35 10.85
C PRO A 170 -4.55 -3.12 11.95
N THR A 171 -3.30 -3.51 11.68
CA THR A 171 -2.19 -3.41 12.63
C THR A 171 -1.20 -2.30 12.30
N ILE A 172 -1.23 -1.79 11.06
CA ILE A 172 -0.29 -0.78 10.56
C ILE A 172 -1.05 0.41 10.00
N ALA A 173 -0.64 1.62 10.41
CA ALA A 173 -1.11 2.87 9.82
C ALA A 173 0.04 3.54 9.07
N ILE A 174 -0.13 3.78 7.76
CA ILE A 174 0.86 4.45 6.92
C ILE A 174 0.36 5.86 6.62
N ALA A 175 1.16 6.85 7.00
CA ALA A 175 0.81 8.26 6.86
C ALA A 175 1.93 9.06 6.18
N GLY A 176 1.55 10.11 5.45
CA GLY A 176 2.48 11.13 4.96
C GLY A 176 3.07 11.95 6.09
N ALA A 177 4.06 12.79 5.78
CA ALA A 177 4.83 13.53 6.78
C ALA A 177 3.95 14.45 7.66
N HIS A 178 3.07 15.25 7.05
CA HIS A 178 2.18 16.17 7.77
C HIS A 178 1.22 15.39 8.68
N ASN A 179 0.50 14.42 8.14
CA ASN A 179 -0.46 13.64 8.92
C ASN A 179 0.19 12.82 10.03
N LYS A 180 1.44 12.36 9.85
CA LYS A 180 2.21 11.72 10.91
C LYS A 180 2.47 12.68 12.08
N GLN A 181 2.79 13.95 11.81
CA GLN A 181 2.96 14.97 12.85
C GLN A 181 1.65 15.25 13.58
N VAL A 182 0.54 15.32 12.85
CA VAL A 182 -0.80 15.49 13.44
C VAL A 182 -1.14 14.32 14.36
N ILE A 183 -0.88 13.07 13.93
CA ILE A 183 -1.11 11.89 14.78
C ILE A 183 -0.23 11.95 16.04
N SER A 184 1.01 12.41 15.94
CA SER A 184 1.89 12.58 17.10
C SER A 184 1.38 13.63 18.09
N GLY A 185 0.50 14.54 17.65
CA GLY A 185 -0.18 15.52 18.49
C GLY A 185 -1.47 15.01 19.17
N PHE A 186 -1.88 13.78 18.92
CA PHE A 186 -3.05 13.21 19.59
C PHE A 186 -2.77 13.03 21.08
N THR A 187 -3.61 13.60 21.92
CA THR A 187 -3.36 13.63 23.37
C THR A 187 -3.98 12.45 24.12
N GLY A 188 -4.95 11.76 23.52
CA GLY A 188 -5.60 10.59 24.10
C GLY A 188 -6.01 10.78 25.58
N ARG A 189 -6.40 9.70 26.23
CA ARG A 189 -6.62 9.64 27.70
C ARG A 189 -5.34 9.34 28.49
N ALA A 190 -4.24 9.00 27.81
CA ALA A 190 -3.03 8.56 28.46
C ALA A 190 -2.19 9.76 28.89
N ASN A 191 -1.92 9.88 30.18
CA ASN A 191 -0.73 10.56 30.66
C ASN A 191 0.47 9.89 30.02
N THR A 192 1.19 10.61 29.18
CA THR A 192 2.44 10.19 28.57
C THR A 192 3.42 9.82 29.70
N ARG A 193 3.51 8.54 30.02
CA ARG A 193 4.60 8.01 30.85
C ARG A 193 5.82 7.84 29.94
N SER A 194 6.45 8.93 29.64
CA SER A 194 7.77 8.93 29.04
C SER A 194 8.78 9.16 30.15
N THR A 195 9.67 8.20 30.37
CA THR A 195 10.88 8.41 31.17
C THR A 195 11.85 9.14 30.27
N VAL A 196 11.64 10.45 30.09
CA VAL A 196 12.50 11.31 29.28
C VAL A 196 13.59 11.85 30.18
N ASP A 197 14.85 11.72 29.76
CA ASP A 197 15.96 12.44 30.40
C ASP A 197 15.67 13.95 30.38
N ALA A 198 16.08 14.65 31.43
CA ALA A 198 15.73 16.06 31.70
C ALA A 198 16.04 17.05 30.58
N ASN A 199 16.77 16.65 29.55
CA ASN A 199 17.20 17.48 28.40
C ASN A 199 16.65 17.00 27.05
N THR A 200 15.71 16.06 27.02
CA THR A 200 15.17 15.51 25.77
C THR A 200 13.68 15.78 25.67
N VAL A 201 13.22 16.33 24.55
CA VAL A 201 11.79 16.47 24.24
C VAL A 201 11.39 15.35 23.29
N GLU A 202 10.58 14.40 23.74
CA GLU A 202 9.95 13.40 22.88
C GLU A 202 8.56 13.88 22.47
N ASN A 203 8.36 14.05 21.15
CA ASN A 203 7.07 14.35 20.56
C ASN A 203 6.84 13.42 19.35
N SER A 204 6.88 12.12 19.59
CA SER A 204 6.67 11.13 18.54
C SER A 204 5.85 9.95 19.05
N ILE A 205 4.75 9.66 18.38
CA ILE A 205 3.95 8.46 18.61
C ILE A 205 4.28 7.45 17.52
N SER A 206 4.89 6.33 17.87
CA SER A 206 5.16 5.21 16.96
C SER A 206 4.09 4.11 17.04
N VAL A 207 3.39 4.04 18.16
CA VAL A 207 2.34 3.05 18.43
C VAL A 207 1.12 3.77 18.97
N TYR A 208 -0.03 3.51 18.37
CA TYR A 208 -1.32 3.97 18.85
C TYR A 208 -2.10 2.78 19.41
N ALA A 209 -2.36 2.79 20.70
CA ALA A 209 -3.20 1.80 21.37
C ALA A 209 -4.61 2.40 21.52
N GLY A 210 -5.55 1.88 20.76
CA GLY A 210 -6.97 2.27 20.82
C GLY A 210 -7.84 1.17 21.44
N ASP A 211 -9.13 1.44 21.51
CA ASP A 211 -10.13 0.50 22.06
C ASP A 211 -10.27 -0.77 21.19
N PHE A 212 -9.90 -0.69 19.91
CA PHE A 212 -10.05 -1.77 18.92
C PHE A 212 -8.72 -2.43 18.50
N GLY A 213 -7.65 -2.19 19.23
CA GLY A 213 -6.35 -2.80 18.97
C GLY A 213 -5.19 -1.82 19.01
N THR A 214 -4.04 -2.34 18.63
CA THR A 214 -2.78 -1.58 18.63
C THR A 214 -2.27 -1.41 17.22
N LEU A 215 -2.07 -0.17 16.77
CA LEU A 215 -1.55 0.17 15.45
C LEU A 215 -0.12 0.69 15.54
N GLN A 216 0.74 0.19 14.68
CA GLN A 216 2.05 0.75 14.42
C GLN A 216 1.95 1.88 13.38
N ILE A 217 2.35 3.10 13.73
CA ILE A 217 2.29 4.24 12.82
C ILE A 217 3.61 4.41 12.10
N VAL A 218 3.60 4.19 10.80
CA VAL A 218 4.79 4.21 9.94
C VAL A 218 4.72 5.41 8.99
N PRO A 219 5.69 6.33 9.05
CA PRO A 219 5.75 7.42 8.08
C PRO A 219 6.19 6.92 6.71
N SER A 220 5.54 7.38 5.65
CA SER A 220 5.94 7.13 4.26
C SER A 220 5.97 8.44 3.47
N ASN A 221 7.03 8.65 2.72
CA ASN A 221 7.13 9.75 1.78
C ASN A 221 6.74 9.34 0.35
N ARG A 222 6.13 8.16 0.20
CA ARG A 222 5.66 7.60 -1.08
C ARG A 222 4.15 7.36 -1.11
N SER A 223 3.50 7.32 0.05
CA SER A 223 2.04 7.38 0.13
C SER A 223 1.57 8.80 -0.21
N ARG A 224 0.30 8.92 -0.57
CA ARG A 224 -0.30 10.26 -0.79
C ARG A 224 -0.36 11.02 0.53
N ASP A 225 0.05 12.29 0.50
CA ASP A 225 -0.01 13.16 1.67
C ASP A 225 -1.45 13.45 2.14
N ARG A 226 -2.43 13.23 1.24
CA ARG A 226 -3.87 13.42 1.52
C ARG A 226 -4.55 12.24 2.20
N SER A 227 -3.83 11.16 2.49
CA SER A 227 -4.44 9.91 2.94
C SER A 227 -3.65 9.28 4.07
N VAL A 228 -4.36 8.56 4.94
CA VAL A 228 -3.78 7.62 5.90
C VAL A 228 -4.33 6.24 5.59
N LEU A 229 -3.43 5.29 5.36
CA LEU A 229 -3.75 3.92 5.00
C LEU A 229 -3.70 3.05 6.26
N LEU A 230 -4.80 2.38 6.58
CA LEU A 230 -4.86 1.39 7.65
C LEU A 230 -4.75 0.00 7.03
N VAL A 231 -3.68 -0.69 7.32
CA VAL A 231 -3.29 -1.93 6.63
C VAL A 231 -3.28 -3.11 7.58
N ASP A 232 -3.91 -4.19 7.15
CA ASP A 232 -3.71 -5.52 7.72
C ASP A 232 -2.73 -6.29 6.80
N PRO A 233 -1.51 -6.60 7.26
CA PRO A 233 -0.51 -7.26 6.44
C PRO A 233 -0.90 -8.67 5.97
N GLU A 234 -1.80 -9.34 6.66
CA GLU A 234 -2.21 -10.71 6.33
C GLU A 234 -3.05 -10.75 5.05
N TYR A 235 -3.87 -9.71 4.86
CA TYR A 235 -4.83 -9.63 3.75
C TYR A 235 -4.35 -8.79 2.57
N ALA A 236 -3.08 -8.39 2.55
CA ALA A 236 -2.46 -7.67 1.43
C ALA A 236 -1.17 -8.35 0.98
N LYS A 237 -0.98 -8.48 -0.35
CA LYS A 237 0.24 -9.06 -0.93
C LYS A 237 0.64 -8.34 -2.21
N VAL A 238 1.94 -8.20 -2.42
CA VAL A 238 2.48 -7.82 -3.73
C VAL A 238 2.62 -9.08 -4.59
N CYS A 239 1.91 -9.11 -5.70
CA CYS A 239 1.95 -10.20 -6.67
C CYS A 239 2.99 -9.90 -7.73
N TYR A 240 3.88 -10.86 -8.01
CA TYR A 240 4.87 -10.75 -9.07
C TYR A 240 4.57 -11.72 -10.20
N LEU A 241 4.47 -11.21 -11.42
CA LEU A 241 4.49 -12.03 -12.64
C LEU A 241 5.92 -12.27 -13.08
N ARG A 242 6.74 -11.23 -13.07
CA ARG A 242 8.19 -11.29 -13.24
C ARG A 242 8.86 -10.57 -12.09
N ASN A 243 9.61 -11.31 -11.29
CA ASN A 243 10.42 -10.75 -10.22
C ASN A 243 11.48 -9.79 -10.77
N PHE A 244 12.21 -9.13 -9.88
CA PHE A 244 13.31 -8.25 -10.25
C PHE A 244 14.32 -8.99 -11.14
N GLN A 245 14.47 -8.53 -12.36
CA GLN A 245 15.37 -9.08 -13.36
C GLN A 245 16.30 -7.99 -13.90
N THR A 246 17.54 -8.36 -14.15
CA THR A 246 18.49 -7.53 -14.86
C THR A 246 18.72 -8.14 -16.24
N ILE A 247 18.46 -7.38 -17.29
CA ILE A 247 18.61 -7.80 -18.68
C ILE A 247 19.73 -6.98 -19.29
N ASP A 248 20.68 -7.64 -19.91
CA ASP A 248 21.73 -6.99 -20.69
C ASP A 248 21.15 -6.52 -22.01
N LEU A 249 21.32 -5.25 -22.31
CA LEU A 249 20.91 -4.67 -23.58
C LEU A 249 22.06 -4.74 -24.59
N SER A 250 21.71 -4.77 -25.89
CA SER A 250 22.69 -4.74 -26.96
C SER A 250 23.60 -3.51 -26.84
N THR A 251 24.90 -3.73 -26.97
CA THR A 251 25.90 -2.68 -26.94
C THR A 251 25.80 -1.83 -28.22
N ILE A 252 25.57 -0.54 -28.09
CA ILE A 252 25.61 0.42 -29.18
C ILE A 252 26.76 1.39 -28.89
N GLY A 253 27.86 1.25 -29.64
CA GLY A 253 29.08 2.03 -29.43
C GLY A 253 29.83 1.61 -28.15
N ASP A 254 30.61 2.53 -27.56
CA ASP A 254 31.41 2.34 -26.35
C ASP A 254 30.55 2.59 -25.09
N ALA A 255 29.50 1.79 -24.89
CA ALA A 255 28.64 1.88 -23.70
C ALA A 255 28.06 0.54 -23.33
N THR A 256 27.99 0.24 -22.02
CA THR A 256 27.29 -0.92 -21.48
C THR A 256 25.97 -0.50 -20.91
N SER A 257 24.89 -1.15 -21.36
CA SER A 257 23.52 -0.84 -20.94
C SER A 257 22.87 -2.05 -20.29
N LYS A 258 22.22 -1.85 -19.17
CA LYS A 258 21.43 -2.86 -18.47
C LYS A 258 20.04 -2.32 -18.13
N LEU A 259 19.04 -3.18 -18.29
CA LEU A 259 17.66 -2.90 -17.94
C LEU A 259 17.29 -3.67 -16.68
N LEU A 260 16.88 -2.95 -15.63
CA LEU A 260 16.19 -3.55 -14.50
C LEU A 260 14.70 -3.50 -14.75
N LEU A 261 14.03 -4.62 -14.55
CA LEU A 261 12.60 -4.76 -14.80
C LEU A 261 11.95 -5.56 -13.67
N ALA A 262 10.74 -5.15 -13.30
CA ALA A 262 9.84 -5.91 -12.45
C ALA A 262 8.41 -5.76 -12.95
N GLU A 263 7.63 -6.83 -12.90
CA GLU A 263 6.22 -6.84 -13.24
C GLU A 263 5.41 -7.31 -12.04
N PHE A 264 4.58 -6.42 -11.52
CA PHE A 264 3.94 -6.58 -10.22
C PHE A 264 2.50 -6.06 -10.21
N GLY A 265 1.72 -6.52 -9.24
CA GLY A 265 0.37 -6.06 -8.96
C GLY A 265 0.07 -6.12 -7.48
N LEU A 266 -1.05 -5.54 -7.06
CA LEU A 266 -1.55 -5.59 -5.68
C LEU A 266 -2.71 -6.55 -5.59
N LYS A 267 -2.63 -7.49 -4.63
CA LYS A 267 -3.73 -8.34 -4.19
C LYS A 267 -4.11 -7.92 -2.78
N MET A 268 -5.36 -7.61 -2.55
CA MET A 268 -5.84 -7.28 -1.21
C MET A 268 -7.33 -7.54 -1.07
N HIS A 269 -7.75 -7.81 0.15
CA HIS A 269 -9.15 -7.99 0.53
C HIS A 269 -9.66 -6.67 1.11
N GLU A 270 -10.60 -6.05 0.42
CA GLU A 270 -11.09 -4.70 0.70
C GLU A 270 -11.49 -4.48 2.16
N GLN A 271 -12.29 -5.38 2.71
CA GLN A 271 -12.88 -5.23 4.04
C GLN A 271 -11.87 -5.33 5.20
N ALA A 272 -10.68 -5.89 4.95
CA ALA A 272 -9.64 -6.03 5.97
C ALA A 272 -8.85 -4.74 6.23
N HIS A 273 -9.09 -3.70 5.44
CA HIS A 273 -8.30 -2.48 5.45
C HIS A 273 -9.18 -1.25 5.66
N GLY A 274 -8.56 -0.13 6.05
CA GLY A 274 -9.25 1.15 6.19
C GLY A 274 -8.52 2.29 5.47
N LEU A 275 -9.26 3.36 5.17
CA LEU A 275 -8.74 4.54 4.51
C LEU A 275 -9.32 5.80 5.12
N ILE A 276 -8.45 6.71 5.53
CA ILE A 276 -8.83 8.09 5.85
C ILE A 276 -8.31 8.95 4.72
N ALA A 277 -9.20 9.57 3.99
CA ALA A 277 -8.86 10.30 2.79
C ALA A 277 -9.24 11.78 2.86
N ASP A 278 -8.79 12.54 1.87
CA ASP A 278 -9.06 13.97 1.73
C ASP A 278 -8.57 14.79 2.94
N LEU A 279 -7.38 14.45 3.40
CA LEU A 279 -6.72 15.14 4.49
C LEU A 279 -5.93 16.35 3.98
N SER A 280 -5.78 17.37 4.83
CA SER A 280 -4.89 18.50 4.54
C SER A 280 -3.43 18.05 4.53
N THR A 281 -2.62 18.74 3.74
CA THR A 281 -1.19 18.45 3.53
C THR A 281 -0.28 19.51 4.12
N SER A 282 -0.86 20.52 4.72
CA SER A 282 -0.18 21.67 5.37
C SER A 282 -1.05 22.25 6.46
#